data_d2068acf441701187f76005f5f36272e
#
_entry.id   d2068acf441701187f76005f5f36272e
#
_cell.length_a   1.000
_cell.length_b   1.000
_cell.length_c   1.000
_cell.angle_alpha   90.00
_cell.angle_beta   90.00
_cell.angle_gamma   90.00
#
_symmetry.space_group_name_H-M   'P 1'
#
loop_
_entity.id
_entity.type
_entity.pdbx_description
1 polymer ?
#
loop_
_entity_poly.entity_id
_entity_poly.type
_entity_poly.pdbx_seq_one_letter_code
_entity_poly.pdbx_strand_id
1 'polypeptide(L)'
;MRIRGLLLCVALLACSVASASATMRIAEDRGGQIGHYLQTFAMVRSTGERVVVDGNCLSACTLVLGLIQRDHICATSRARFGFHAAWMPDLDGRPVTSPMGTQALWNIYPVSVRRWINRHGGLSRRMIYLEGRSLSGIVASCERPTRRVHLRSERRYSARPLRYIPANAASDRR
;
A
#
# COMPACT_ATOMS: atom_id res chain seq x y z
N MET A 1 -42.10 34.44 26.32
CA MET A 1 -40.61 34.44 26.16
C MET A 1 -39.96 33.08 26.49
N ARG A 2 -40.53 31.91 26.12
CA ARG A 2 -39.97 30.55 26.45
C ARG A 2 -39.72 29.63 25.25
N ILE A 3 -39.98 30.06 24.03
CA ILE A 3 -39.84 29.23 22.81
C ILE A 3 -38.49 29.43 22.09
N ARG A 4 -37.81 30.55 22.36
CA ARG A 4 -36.49 30.81 21.72
C ARG A 4 -35.32 29.98 22.29
N GLY A 5 -35.44 29.46 23.52
CA GLY A 5 -34.41 28.63 24.15
C GLY A 5 -34.39 27.18 23.66
N LEU A 6 -35.51 26.64 23.18
CA LEU A 6 -35.62 25.25 22.75
C LEU A 6 -35.04 25.01 21.36
N LEU A 7 -35.08 26.02 20.50
CA LEU A 7 -34.51 25.92 19.13
C LEU A 7 -32.98 25.97 19.10
N LEU A 8 -32.34 26.58 20.11
CA LEU A 8 -30.87 26.62 20.20
C LEU A 8 -30.23 25.30 20.62
N CYS A 9 -30.93 24.49 21.42
CA CYS A 9 -30.41 23.18 21.88
C CYS A 9 -30.49 22.10 20.80
N VAL A 10 -31.42 22.18 19.84
CA VAL A 10 -31.53 21.18 18.75
C VAL A 10 -30.47 21.38 17.70
N ALA A 11 -29.94 22.59 17.51
CA ALA A 11 -28.91 22.87 16.54
C ALA A 11 -27.49 22.40 16.94
N LEU A 12 -27.25 22.11 18.20
CA LEU A 12 -25.95 21.69 18.74
C LEU A 12 -25.76 20.15 18.77
N LEU A 13 -26.79 19.37 18.47
CA LEU A 13 -26.71 17.89 18.40
C LEU A 13 -26.44 17.33 17.00
N ALA A 14 -26.14 18.17 16.01
CA ALA A 14 -25.51 17.72 14.77
C ALA A 14 -24.03 17.35 15.03
N CYS A 15 -23.82 16.46 16.01
CA CYS A 15 -22.53 15.88 16.32
C CYS A 15 -22.07 15.12 15.05
N SER A 16 -21.04 15.66 14.41
CA SER A 16 -20.36 15.04 13.28
C SER A 16 -19.94 13.64 13.71
N VAL A 17 -20.67 12.62 13.31
CA VAL A 17 -20.22 11.22 13.39
C VAL A 17 -19.04 11.11 12.43
N ALA A 18 -17.84 11.41 12.93
CA ALA A 18 -16.61 11.03 12.25
C ALA A 18 -16.66 9.51 12.13
N SER A 19 -16.96 9.00 10.94
CA SER A 19 -16.89 7.57 10.66
C SER A 19 -15.44 7.14 10.90
N ALA A 20 -15.19 6.53 12.06
CA ALA A 20 -13.91 5.86 12.33
C ALA A 20 -13.79 4.75 11.29
N SER A 21 -12.93 4.96 10.28
CA SER A 21 -12.66 3.94 9.28
C SER A 21 -11.98 2.78 10.00
N ALA A 22 -12.67 1.65 10.11
CA ALA A 22 -12.09 0.45 10.71
C ALA A 22 -10.83 0.03 9.94
N THR A 23 -9.86 -0.53 10.64
CA THR A 23 -8.61 -0.97 10.04
C THR A 23 -8.33 -2.41 10.44
N MET A 24 -8.26 -3.30 9.47
CA MET A 24 -7.80 -4.67 9.64
C MET A 24 -6.27 -4.69 9.69
N ARG A 25 -5.69 -5.25 10.76
CA ARG A 25 -4.24 -5.40 10.91
C ARG A 25 -3.84 -6.86 10.84
N ILE A 26 -2.97 -7.21 9.92
CA ILE A 26 -2.39 -8.55 9.75
C ILE A 26 -0.98 -8.51 10.34
N ALA A 27 -0.80 -9.04 11.56
CA ALA A 27 0.49 -9.09 12.24
C ALA A 27 1.17 -10.46 12.09
N GLU A 28 0.38 -11.54 12.14
CA GLU A 28 0.86 -12.92 11.95
C GLU A 28 -0.29 -13.74 11.37
N ASP A 29 -0.15 -14.16 10.13
CA ASP A 29 -1.14 -14.98 9.44
C ASP A 29 -0.44 -16.02 8.57
N ARG A 30 -0.60 -17.30 8.92
CA ARG A 30 0.05 -18.44 8.25
C ARG A 30 -0.73 -18.94 7.05
N GLY A 31 -1.88 -18.32 6.74
CA GLY A 31 -2.76 -18.76 5.69
C GLY A 31 -3.68 -19.90 6.11
N GLY A 32 -4.32 -20.50 5.14
CA GLY A 32 -5.31 -21.56 5.35
C GLY A 32 -6.13 -21.83 4.10
N GLN A 33 -7.41 -22.14 4.28
CA GLN A 33 -8.32 -22.44 3.17
C GLN A 33 -8.58 -21.22 2.30
N ILE A 34 -8.35 -21.32 1.00
CA ILE A 34 -8.53 -20.26 0.02
C ILE A 34 -9.94 -19.65 0.11
N GLY A 35 -10.99 -20.51 0.20
CA GLY A 35 -12.38 -20.07 0.27
C GLY A 35 -12.66 -19.13 1.45
N HIS A 36 -12.07 -19.41 2.60
CA HIS A 36 -12.19 -18.56 3.78
C HIS A 36 -11.63 -17.14 3.52
N TYR A 37 -10.45 -17.04 2.91
CA TYR A 37 -9.82 -15.76 2.60
C TYR A 37 -10.58 -14.97 1.52
N LEU A 38 -11.17 -15.66 0.54
CA LEU A 38 -12.04 -15.03 -0.45
C LEU A 38 -13.22 -14.33 0.23
N GLN A 39 -13.89 -15.01 1.16
CA GLN A 39 -15.03 -14.44 1.90
C GLN A 39 -14.59 -13.29 2.82
N THR A 40 -13.53 -13.49 3.60
CA THR A 40 -13.01 -12.47 4.53
C THR A 40 -12.64 -11.18 3.80
N PHE A 41 -11.86 -11.28 2.72
CA PHE A 41 -11.45 -10.08 1.99
C PHE A 41 -12.56 -9.47 1.14
N ALA A 42 -13.56 -10.25 0.71
CA ALA A 42 -14.76 -9.69 0.11
C ALA A 42 -15.54 -8.84 1.11
N MET A 43 -15.66 -9.28 2.34
CA MET A 43 -16.29 -8.53 3.43
C MET A 43 -15.52 -7.24 3.74
N VAL A 44 -14.20 -7.32 3.96
CA VAL A 44 -13.33 -6.16 4.21
C VAL A 44 -13.44 -5.13 3.07
N ARG A 45 -13.49 -5.60 1.82
CA ARG A 45 -13.66 -4.72 0.66
C ARG A 45 -15.03 -4.04 0.65
N SER A 46 -16.11 -4.75 1.02
CA SER A 46 -17.47 -4.19 1.03
C SER A 46 -17.68 -3.13 2.10
N THR A 47 -16.97 -3.24 3.23
CA THR A 47 -17.01 -2.24 4.32
C THR A 47 -16.09 -1.05 4.08
N GLY A 48 -15.20 -1.12 3.07
CA GLY A 48 -14.23 -0.07 2.79
C GLY A 48 -13.11 0.04 3.83
N GLU A 49 -12.93 -0.98 4.66
CA GLU A 49 -11.87 -1.03 5.66
C GLU A 49 -10.48 -0.96 5.01
N ARG A 50 -9.56 -0.32 5.73
CA ARG A 50 -8.15 -0.34 5.35
C ARG A 50 -7.48 -1.59 5.89
N VAL A 51 -6.53 -2.13 5.12
CA VAL A 51 -5.72 -3.26 5.56
C VAL A 51 -4.28 -2.82 5.77
N VAL A 52 -3.73 -3.12 6.94
CA VAL A 52 -2.33 -2.89 7.30
C VAL A 52 -1.66 -4.25 7.47
N VAL A 53 -0.72 -4.57 6.59
CA VAL A 53 0.12 -5.78 6.76
C VAL A 53 1.36 -5.38 7.55
N ASP A 54 1.52 -5.96 8.75
CA ASP A 54 2.53 -5.55 9.72
C ASP A 54 3.36 -6.74 10.25
N GLY A 55 3.43 -7.80 9.50
CA GLY A 55 4.16 -9.01 9.82
C GLY A 55 3.95 -10.07 8.75
N ASN A 56 3.94 -11.33 9.16
CA ASN A 56 3.75 -12.44 8.23
C ASN A 56 2.32 -12.49 7.67
N CYS A 57 2.21 -12.56 6.36
CA CYS A 57 1.00 -12.86 5.62
C CYS A 57 1.35 -13.95 4.60
N LEU A 58 1.10 -15.21 4.97
CA LEU A 58 1.60 -16.37 4.24
C LEU A 58 0.46 -17.09 3.52
N SER A 59 0.78 -17.81 2.43
CA SER A 59 -0.16 -18.68 1.72
C SER A 59 -1.43 -17.93 1.30
N ALA A 60 -2.62 -18.42 1.62
CA ALA A 60 -3.90 -17.81 1.25
C ALA A 60 -4.10 -16.38 1.78
N CYS A 61 -3.41 -15.97 2.86
CA CYS A 61 -3.40 -14.57 3.31
C CYS A 61 -2.92 -13.61 2.19
N THR A 62 -2.00 -14.03 1.33
CA THR A 62 -1.47 -13.19 0.24
C THR A 62 -2.50 -12.78 -0.80
N LEU A 63 -3.69 -13.41 -0.81
CA LEU A 63 -4.84 -12.99 -1.63
C LEU A 63 -5.28 -11.55 -1.34
N VAL A 64 -4.96 -11.02 -0.17
CA VAL A 64 -5.16 -9.61 0.18
C VAL A 64 -4.62 -8.67 -0.90
N LEU A 65 -3.49 -9.00 -1.54
CA LEU A 65 -2.85 -8.19 -2.58
C LEU A 65 -3.66 -8.07 -3.87
N GLY A 66 -4.58 -9.00 -4.13
CA GLY A 66 -5.43 -8.98 -5.31
C GLY A 66 -6.90 -8.66 -5.04
N LEU A 67 -7.35 -8.85 -3.80
CA LEU A 67 -8.75 -8.69 -3.42
C LEU A 67 -9.04 -7.31 -2.82
N ILE A 68 -8.06 -6.70 -2.16
CA ILE A 68 -8.18 -5.36 -1.59
C ILE A 68 -7.66 -4.31 -2.57
N GLN A 69 -8.37 -3.20 -2.70
CA GLN A 69 -7.97 -2.08 -3.56
C GLN A 69 -6.62 -1.51 -3.09
N ARG A 70 -5.78 -1.09 -4.04
CA ARG A 70 -4.39 -0.69 -3.75
C ARG A 70 -4.25 0.51 -2.81
N ASP A 71 -5.23 1.39 -2.79
CA ASP A 71 -5.32 2.56 -1.90
C ASP A 71 -5.86 2.22 -0.51
N HIS A 72 -6.44 1.03 -0.35
CA HIS A 72 -6.94 0.50 0.93
C HIS A 72 -5.99 -0.48 1.61
N ILE A 73 -4.82 -0.78 1.02
CA ILE A 73 -3.82 -1.66 1.63
C ILE A 73 -2.47 -0.98 1.70
N CYS A 74 -1.78 -1.17 2.82
CA CYS A 74 -0.38 -0.80 2.95
C CYS A 74 0.42 -1.85 3.74
N ALA A 75 1.74 -1.85 3.56
CA ALA A 75 2.67 -2.73 4.26
C ALA A 75 3.63 -1.91 5.10
N THR A 76 3.89 -2.34 6.34
CA THR A 76 4.97 -1.77 7.17
C THR A 76 6.31 -2.37 6.76
N SER A 77 7.39 -1.86 7.32
CA SER A 77 8.74 -2.43 7.16
C SER A 77 8.88 -3.87 7.67
N ARG A 78 7.94 -4.34 8.51
CA ARG A 78 7.89 -5.71 9.02
C ARG A 78 7.10 -6.69 8.14
N ALA A 79 6.39 -6.19 7.14
CA ALA A 79 5.54 -7.02 6.28
C ALA A 79 6.35 -8.05 5.49
N ARG A 80 5.85 -9.27 5.46
CA ARG A 80 6.44 -10.40 4.76
C ARG A 80 5.36 -11.24 4.12
N PHE A 81 5.30 -11.27 2.80
CA PHE A 81 4.33 -12.06 2.06
C PHE A 81 4.98 -13.34 1.58
N GLY A 82 4.39 -14.50 1.96
CA GLY A 82 4.90 -15.82 1.59
C GLY A 82 4.00 -16.52 0.56
N PHE A 83 4.55 -16.83 -0.61
CA PHE A 83 3.83 -17.46 -1.70
C PHE A 83 4.30 -18.90 -1.92
N HIS A 84 3.37 -19.81 -2.13
CA HIS A 84 3.63 -21.18 -2.56
C HIS A 84 2.44 -21.74 -3.36
N ALA A 85 2.61 -22.89 -4.00
CA ALA A 85 1.52 -23.57 -4.68
C ALA A 85 0.47 -24.04 -3.66
N ALA A 86 -0.80 -23.95 -4.03
CA ALA A 86 -1.86 -24.52 -3.20
C ALA A 86 -1.69 -26.03 -3.04
N TRP A 87 -2.11 -26.54 -1.92
CA TRP A 87 -2.12 -27.97 -1.63
C TRP A 87 -3.46 -28.39 -1.03
N MET A 88 -3.73 -29.67 -1.11
CA MET A 88 -4.89 -30.34 -0.51
C MET A 88 -4.44 -31.69 0.05
N PRO A 89 -5.11 -32.24 1.06
CA PRO A 89 -4.83 -33.59 1.50
C PRO A 89 -5.26 -34.62 0.43
N ASP A 90 -4.47 -35.65 0.22
CA ASP A 90 -4.89 -36.88 -0.49
C ASP A 90 -5.77 -37.76 0.39
N LEU A 91 -6.08 -38.98 -0.10
CA LEU A 91 -6.89 -39.95 0.63
C LEU A 91 -6.25 -40.39 1.95
N ASP A 92 -4.93 -40.32 2.06
CA ASP A 92 -4.16 -40.68 3.26
C ASP A 92 -3.90 -39.45 4.15
N GLY A 93 -4.43 -38.27 3.81
CA GLY A 93 -4.22 -37.02 4.53
C GLY A 93 -2.88 -36.32 4.23
N ARG A 94 -2.08 -36.82 3.27
CA ARG A 94 -0.79 -36.23 2.92
C ARG A 94 -0.96 -35.00 2.02
N PRO A 95 -0.16 -33.96 2.21
CA PRO A 95 -0.27 -32.74 1.40
C PRO A 95 0.21 -32.99 -0.03
N VAL A 96 -0.69 -32.85 -1.00
CA VAL A 96 -0.41 -32.89 -2.45
C VAL A 96 -0.69 -31.55 -3.08
N THR A 97 0.11 -31.16 -4.06
CA THR A 97 -0.10 -29.90 -4.79
C THR A 97 -1.45 -29.94 -5.52
N SER A 98 -2.22 -28.88 -5.38
CA SER A 98 -3.47 -28.66 -6.10
C SER A 98 -3.23 -27.72 -7.29
N PRO A 99 -3.21 -28.23 -8.56
CA PRO A 99 -3.06 -27.37 -9.72
C PRO A 99 -4.21 -26.35 -9.85
N MET A 100 -5.44 -26.80 -9.58
CA MET A 100 -6.63 -25.93 -9.63
C MET A 100 -6.58 -24.82 -8.58
N GLY A 101 -6.23 -25.15 -7.33
CA GLY A 101 -6.04 -24.15 -6.27
C GLY A 101 -4.90 -23.18 -6.58
N THR A 102 -3.80 -23.67 -7.13
CA THR A 102 -2.67 -22.83 -7.54
C THR A 102 -3.06 -21.88 -8.67
N GLN A 103 -3.84 -22.36 -9.65
CA GLN A 103 -4.36 -21.49 -10.72
C GLN A 103 -5.34 -20.45 -10.20
N ALA A 104 -6.19 -20.80 -9.22
CA ALA A 104 -7.08 -19.86 -8.57
C ALA A 104 -6.32 -18.74 -7.88
N LEU A 105 -5.26 -19.05 -7.11
CA LEU A 105 -4.37 -18.04 -6.53
C LEU A 105 -3.75 -17.15 -7.61
N TRP A 106 -3.22 -17.76 -8.66
CA TRP A 106 -2.57 -17.05 -9.76
C TRP A 106 -3.47 -16.03 -10.44
N ASN A 107 -4.74 -16.39 -10.67
CA ASN A 107 -5.73 -15.53 -11.34
C ASN A 107 -6.08 -14.29 -10.51
N ILE A 108 -6.00 -14.39 -9.19
CA ILE A 108 -6.32 -13.29 -8.27
C ILE A 108 -5.13 -12.32 -8.12
N TYR A 109 -3.90 -12.81 -8.21
CA TYR A 109 -2.75 -11.94 -8.01
C TYR A 109 -2.62 -10.87 -9.09
N PRO A 110 -2.33 -9.60 -8.69
CA PRO A 110 -2.03 -8.52 -9.62
C PRO A 110 -0.82 -8.86 -10.52
N VAL A 111 -0.77 -8.24 -11.68
CA VAL A 111 0.33 -8.45 -12.65
C VAL A 111 1.72 -8.21 -12.04
N SER A 112 1.86 -7.21 -11.17
CA SER A 112 3.12 -6.93 -10.45
C SER A 112 3.57 -8.08 -9.56
N VAL A 113 2.63 -8.69 -8.82
CA VAL A 113 2.86 -9.86 -7.97
C VAL A 113 3.21 -11.08 -8.81
N ARG A 114 2.42 -11.38 -9.86
CA ARG A 114 2.69 -12.50 -10.77
C ARG A 114 4.07 -12.40 -11.43
N ARG A 115 4.44 -11.20 -11.87
CA ARG A 115 5.77 -10.96 -12.45
C ARG A 115 6.88 -11.19 -11.43
N TRP A 116 6.67 -10.77 -10.19
CA TRP A 116 7.62 -11.01 -9.12
C TRP A 116 7.76 -12.51 -8.82
N ILE A 117 6.65 -13.24 -8.67
CA ILE A 117 6.61 -14.69 -8.44
C ILE A 117 7.37 -15.43 -9.55
N ASN A 118 7.12 -15.09 -10.83
CA ASN A 118 7.80 -15.74 -11.97
C ASN A 118 9.32 -15.57 -11.91
N ARG A 119 9.81 -14.38 -11.53
CA ARG A 119 11.25 -14.13 -11.38
C ARG A 119 11.89 -14.88 -10.22
N HIS A 120 11.08 -15.40 -9.28
CA HIS A 120 11.55 -16.14 -8.11
C HIS A 120 11.23 -17.64 -8.17
N GLY A 121 11.00 -18.19 -9.38
CA GLY A 121 10.84 -19.62 -9.61
C GLY A 121 9.39 -20.10 -9.63
N GLY A 122 8.42 -19.20 -9.66
CA GLY A 122 6.99 -19.56 -9.74
C GLY A 122 6.42 -20.06 -8.41
N LEU A 123 5.14 -20.45 -8.44
CA LEU A 123 4.49 -21.11 -7.32
C LEU A 123 4.87 -22.59 -7.30
N SER A 124 5.53 -23.03 -6.25
CA SER A 124 5.95 -24.40 -6.02
C SER A 124 5.63 -24.83 -4.59
N ARG A 125 5.97 -26.03 -4.19
CA ARG A 125 5.84 -26.48 -2.79
C ARG A 125 6.71 -25.66 -1.82
N ARG A 126 7.82 -25.09 -2.31
CA ARG A 126 8.69 -24.22 -1.53
C ARG A 126 8.10 -22.82 -1.47
N MET A 127 8.08 -22.24 -0.28
CA MET A 127 7.64 -20.88 -0.07
C MET A 127 8.72 -19.87 -0.52
N ILE A 128 8.31 -18.85 -1.26
CA ILE A 128 9.13 -17.69 -1.63
C ILE A 128 8.57 -16.46 -0.93
N TYR A 129 9.45 -15.51 -0.55
CA TYR A 129 9.08 -14.39 0.31
C TYR A 129 9.31 -13.05 -0.39
N LEU A 130 8.26 -12.23 -0.42
CA LEU A 130 8.29 -10.85 -0.85
C LEU A 130 8.33 -9.95 0.39
N GLU A 131 9.45 -9.29 0.61
CA GLU A 131 9.71 -8.50 1.82
C GLU A 131 10.71 -7.38 1.55
N GLY A 132 10.87 -6.46 2.50
CA GLY A 132 11.85 -5.40 2.46
C GLY A 132 11.71 -4.51 1.21
N ARG A 133 12.82 -4.23 0.53
CA ARG A 133 12.84 -3.34 -0.65
C ARG A 133 12.01 -3.87 -1.82
N SER A 134 11.80 -5.20 -1.90
CA SER A 134 11.01 -5.82 -2.97
C SER A 134 9.52 -5.48 -2.89
N LEU A 135 9.02 -5.02 -1.73
CA LEU A 135 7.65 -4.53 -1.57
C LEU A 135 7.40 -3.24 -2.37
N SER A 136 8.46 -2.44 -2.57
CA SER A 136 8.34 -1.17 -3.29
C SER A 136 7.78 -1.37 -4.72
N GLY A 137 6.75 -0.60 -5.05
CA GLY A 137 6.05 -0.70 -6.34
C GLY A 137 5.02 -1.84 -6.43
N ILE A 138 4.93 -2.74 -5.45
CA ILE A 138 3.92 -3.80 -5.38
C ILE A 138 2.80 -3.40 -4.41
N VAL A 139 3.16 -2.96 -3.21
CA VAL A 139 2.22 -2.48 -2.19
C VAL A 139 2.71 -1.14 -1.62
N ALA A 140 1.78 -0.25 -1.25
CA ALA A 140 2.13 1.03 -0.65
C ALA A 140 2.76 0.83 0.74
N SER A 141 3.72 1.70 1.12
CA SER A 141 4.21 1.74 2.51
C SER A 141 3.18 2.38 3.41
N CYS A 142 2.94 1.80 4.61
CA CYS A 142 2.16 2.43 5.66
C CYS A 142 2.90 3.60 6.33
N GLU A 143 4.22 3.60 6.24
CA GLU A 143 5.04 4.70 6.73
C GLU A 143 4.85 5.88 5.76
N ARG A 144 4.43 7.03 6.28
CA ARG A 144 4.39 8.24 5.46
C ARG A 144 5.81 8.47 4.95
N PRO A 145 5.99 8.73 3.65
CA PRO A 145 7.30 9.14 3.18
C PRO A 145 7.69 10.37 4.02
N THR A 146 8.72 10.26 4.83
CA THR A 146 9.35 11.42 5.43
C THR A 146 9.76 12.27 4.23
N ARG A 147 9.01 13.34 4.00
CA ARG A 147 9.32 14.34 2.99
C ARG A 147 10.70 14.86 3.38
N ARG A 148 11.75 14.28 2.82
CA ARG A 148 13.05 14.92 2.82
C ARG A 148 12.81 16.23 2.08
N VAL A 149 12.60 17.28 2.85
CA VAL A 149 12.73 18.62 2.34
C VAL A 149 14.20 18.68 1.93
N HIS A 150 14.47 18.42 0.65
CA HIS A 150 15.69 18.90 0.07
C HIS A 150 15.57 20.41 0.19
N LEU A 151 16.14 20.95 1.25
CA LEU A 151 16.57 22.33 1.29
C LEU A 151 17.52 22.43 0.10
N ARG A 152 16.95 22.79 -1.05
CA ARG A 152 17.71 23.25 -2.19
C ARG A 152 18.52 24.40 -1.62
N SER A 153 19.79 24.16 -1.39
CA SER A 153 20.71 25.22 -1.00
C SER A 153 20.47 26.33 -2.00
N GLU A 154 19.89 27.43 -1.56
CA GLU A 154 19.82 28.63 -2.35
C GLU A 154 21.25 28.90 -2.77
N ARG A 155 21.57 28.60 -4.02
CA ARG A 155 22.76 29.12 -4.64
C ARG A 155 22.66 30.61 -4.44
N ARG A 156 23.50 31.12 -3.55
CA ARG A 156 23.72 32.54 -3.40
C ARG A 156 23.90 33.10 -4.81
N TYR A 157 22.92 33.81 -5.25
CA TYR A 157 23.00 34.61 -6.48
C TYR A 157 24.09 35.63 -6.17
N SER A 158 25.32 35.32 -6.54
CA SER A 158 26.41 36.28 -6.51
C SER A 158 26.07 37.32 -7.53
N ALA A 159 25.52 38.44 -7.04
CA ALA A 159 25.24 39.62 -7.84
C ALA A 159 26.60 40.07 -8.43
N ARG A 160 26.78 39.84 -9.71
CA ARG A 160 27.88 40.43 -10.47
C ARG A 160 27.66 41.96 -10.43
N PRO A 161 28.60 42.76 -9.93
CA PRO A 161 28.47 44.21 -9.98
C PRO A 161 28.34 44.63 -11.43
N LEU A 162 27.30 45.37 -11.74
CA LEU A 162 27.11 46.04 -13.03
C LEU A 162 28.32 46.97 -13.24
N ARG A 163 29.13 46.68 -14.24
CA ARG A 163 30.15 47.62 -14.70
C ARG A 163 29.43 48.82 -15.29
N TYR A 164 29.60 49.96 -14.63
CA TYR A 164 29.20 51.29 -15.15
C TYR A 164 30.04 51.57 -16.41
N ILE A 165 29.39 51.68 -17.54
CA ILE A 165 29.99 52.17 -18.81
C ILE A 165 29.65 53.66 -18.93
N PRO A 166 30.63 54.58 -18.82
CA PRO A 166 30.37 55.96 -19.00
C PRO A 166 30.00 56.29 -20.46
N ALA A 167 28.97 57.08 -20.64
CA ALA A 167 28.36 57.38 -21.94
C ALA A 167 29.13 58.43 -22.80
N ASN A 168 30.44 58.61 -22.61
CA ASN A 168 31.21 59.61 -23.34
C ASN A 168 32.41 58.98 -24.05
N ALA A 169 32.13 58.23 -25.15
CA ALA A 169 33.17 57.83 -26.11
C ALA A 169 32.55 57.72 -27.51
N ALA A 170 31.84 58.76 -27.92
CA ALA A 170 31.44 58.90 -29.34
C ALA A 170 31.64 60.35 -29.77
N SER A 171 32.88 60.79 -29.88
CA SER A 171 33.26 61.97 -30.65
C SER A 171 34.78 62.00 -30.78
N ASP A 172 35.29 61.32 -31.79
CA ASP A 172 36.40 61.84 -32.60
C ASP A 172 36.83 60.79 -33.60
N ARG A 173 36.38 60.92 -34.83
CA ARG A 173 37.17 60.60 -36.06
C ARG A 173 36.56 61.31 -37.25
N ARG A 174 37.34 62.28 -37.63
CA ARG A 174 37.28 62.80 -38.99
C ARG A 174 37.75 61.80 -40.00
#